data_c225df7d374ef0c7657438bd66a52499
#
_entry.id   c225df7d374ef0c7657438bd66a52499
#
_cell.length_a   1.000
_cell.length_b   1.000
_cell.length_c   1.000
_cell.angle_alpha   90.00
_cell.angle_beta   90.00
_cell.angle_gamma   90.00
#
_symmetry.space_group_name_H-M   'P 1'
#
loop_
_entity.id
_entity.type
_entity.pdbx_description
1 polymer ?
#
loop_
_entity_poly.entity_id
_entity_poly.type
_entity_poly.pdbx_seq_one_letter_code
_entity_poly.pdbx_strand_id
1 'polypeptide(L)'
;MKRFLTSLVALAVTATAASVVHAADKLTLQLQWVTQAQFAGYYVALDKGYYKEEGLDVTIKPGGPDIAPPQVLAGGGADLMLNWMPSALAARERGVPLVNIAQPFKSSGLQLTCRKETGITKPEDFRGKTIGVWFYGNEYPFLSWMSQLGIPTDGGSDGVTILKQGFNVDPILQKQADCISTMTYNEYWQVIDAGISPDDLVVFKYQDQGVATLEDGIYVLENRLKDAAFQDQMVRFCLLYTSDAADDSLGV
;
A
#
# COMPACT_ATOMS: atom_id res chain seq x y z
N MET A 1 64.54 55.93 32.66
CA MET A 1 63.47 55.83 31.66
C MET A 1 63.21 54.36 31.42
N LYS A 2 62.17 53.75 32.06
CA LYS A 2 61.78 52.34 31.90
C LYS A 2 60.53 52.28 31.13
N ARG A 3 60.54 51.66 29.92
CA ARG A 3 59.36 51.40 29.09
C ARG A 3 58.75 50.09 29.54
N PHE A 4 57.52 50.13 30.02
CA PHE A 4 56.68 48.94 30.25
C PHE A 4 55.99 48.56 28.93
N LEU A 5 56.26 47.35 28.43
CA LEU A 5 55.50 46.72 27.39
C LEU A 5 54.36 45.91 28.06
N THR A 6 53.14 46.33 27.83
CA THR A 6 51.91 45.55 28.20
C THR A 6 51.56 44.67 27.03
N SER A 7 51.72 43.34 27.17
CA SER A 7 51.24 42.35 26.20
C SER A 7 49.78 42.02 26.49
N LEU A 8 48.92 42.37 25.53
CA LEU A 8 47.48 41.97 25.53
C LEU A 8 47.42 40.56 24.96
N VAL A 9 47.07 39.59 25.78
CA VAL A 9 46.74 38.22 25.33
C VAL A 9 45.22 38.20 25.02
N ALA A 10 44.90 38.16 23.74
CA ALA A 10 43.53 37.96 23.28
C ALA A 10 43.17 36.46 23.35
N LEU A 11 42.32 36.11 24.30
CA LEU A 11 41.77 34.76 24.43
C LEU A 11 40.62 34.59 23.42
N ALA A 12 40.86 33.91 22.29
CA ALA A 12 39.85 33.55 21.33
C ALA A 12 39.04 32.35 21.87
N VAL A 13 37.85 32.61 22.38
CA VAL A 13 36.86 31.54 22.73
C VAL A 13 36.23 31.06 21.45
N THR A 14 36.72 29.96 20.91
CA THR A 14 36.03 29.19 19.86
C THR A 14 34.82 28.48 20.46
N ALA A 15 33.64 29.06 20.29
CA ALA A 15 32.38 28.38 20.59
C ALA A 15 32.18 27.24 19.54
N THR A 16 32.57 26.03 19.91
CA THR A 16 32.17 24.82 19.20
C THR A 16 30.67 24.64 19.42
N ALA A 17 29.87 24.98 18.40
CA ALA A 17 28.48 24.60 18.35
C ALA A 17 28.46 23.06 18.33
N ALA A 18 28.21 22.44 19.48
CA ALA A 18 27.88 21.02 19.53
C ALA A 18 26.56 20.84 18.80
N SER A 19 26.63 20.29 17.60
CA SER A 19 25.41 19.80 16.91
C SER A 19 24.79 18.77 17.82
N VAL A 20 23.64 19.10 18.42
CA VAL A 20 22.81 18.14 19.15
C VAL A 20 22.36 17.12 18.11
N VAL A 21 23.03 15.97 18.06
CA VAL A 21 22.56 14.83 17.30
C VAL A 21 21.27 14.36 17.97
N HIS A 22 20.13 14.81 17.47
CA HIS A 22 18.84 14.23 17.85
C HIS A 22 18.84 12.77 17.39
N ALA A 23 18.46 11.86 18.29
CA ALA A 23 18.21 10.49 17.89
C ALA A 23 17.07 10.50 16.85
N ALA A 24 17.23 9.73 15.78
CA ALA A 24 16.19 9.64 14.75
C ALA A 24 14.87 9.13 15.33
N ASP A 25 13.77 9.71 14.89
CA ASP A 25 12.43 9.32 15.29
C ASP A 25 12.07 7.97 14.70
N LYS A 26 11.74 7.00 15.54
CA LYS A 26 11.38 5.65 15.09
C LYS A 26 9.94 5.62 14.60
N LEU A 27 9.74 5.08 13.39
CA LEU A 27 8.45 4.86 12.79
C LEU A 27 8.37 3.43 12.23
N THR A 28 7.23 2.79 12.41
CA THR A 28 6.93 1.48 11.81
C THR A 28 5.78 1.62 10.81
N LEU A 29 6.08 1.35 9.52
CA LEU A 29 5.10 1.28 8.44
C LEU A 29 4.65 -0.16 8.24
N GLN A 30 3.34 -0.42 8.31
CA GLN A 30 2.72 -1.68 7.92
C GLN A 30 2.23 -1.58 6.47
N LEU A 31 2.78 -2.40 5.57
CA LEU A 31 2.30 -2.48 4.19
C LEU A 31 0.97 -3.22 4.12
N GLN A 32 0.19 -2.92 3.08
CA GLN A 32 -1.08 -3.58 2.77
C GLN A 32 -0.87 -5.03 2.33
N TRP A 33 0.20 -5.31 1.60
CA TRP A 33 0.45 -6.60 0.94
C TRP A 33 1.90 -7.04 1.08
N VAL A 34 2.25 -8.21 0.52
CA VAL A 34 3.65 -8.64 0.38
C VAL A 34 4.45 -7.62 -0.42
N THR A 35 5.76 -7.62 -0.26
CA THR A 35 6.64 -6.67 -0.96
C THR A 35 6.51 -6.83 -2.47
N GLN A 36 6.02 -5.78 -3.14
CA GLN A 36 5.76 -5.71 -4.57
C GLN A 36 6.06 -4.30 -5.10
N ALA A 37 5.95 -4.12 -6.42
CA ALA A 37 6.33 -2.89 -7.12
C ALA A 37 5.64 -1.62 -6.61
N GLN A 38 4.36 -1.69 -6.20
CA GLN A 38 3.63 -0.53 -5.66
C GLN A 38 4.25 0.08 -4.39
N PHE A 39 5.11 -0.68 -3.70
CA PHE A 39 5.79 -0.22 -2.49
C PHE A 39 7.24 0.21 -2.76
N ALA A 40 7.68 0.22 -4.02
CA ALA A 40 9.07 0.50 -4.38
C ALA A 40 9.57 1.84 -3.80
N GLY A 41 8.75 2.91 -3.86
CA GLY A 41 9.11 4.22 -3.33
C GLY A 41 9.49 4.21 -1.85
N TYR A 42 8.79 3.42 -1.02
CA TYR A 42 9.11 3.29 0.41
C TYR A 42 10.46 2.61 0.65
N TYR A 43 10.77 1.57 -0.15
CA TYR A 43 12.04 0.85 -0.06
C TYR A 43 13.20 1.66 -0.64
N VAL A 44 12.97 2.42 -1.72
CA VAL A 44 13.97 3.34 -2.29
C VAL A 44 14.31 4.43 -1.27
N ALA A 45 13.31 5.04 -0.62
CA ALA A 45 13.55 6.03 0.43
C ALA A 45 14.36 5.47 1.61
N LEU A 46 14.15 4.19 1.96
CA LEU A 46 14.89 3.50 2.98
C LEU A 46 16.34 3.22 2.55
N ASP A 47 16.53 2.65 1.36
CA ASP A 47 17.84 2.24 0.80
C ASP A 47 18.74 3.45 0.51
N LYS A 48 18.19 4.50 -0.09
CA LYS A 48 18.89 5.76 -0.37
C LYS A 48 19.17 6.59 0.87
N GLY A 49 18.53 6.28 2.00
CA GLY A 49 18.73 7.00 3.26
C GLY A 49 17.91 8.28 3.41
N TYR A 50 16.95 8.55 2.52
CA TYR A 50 16.11 9.76 2.56
C TYR A 50 15.35 9.91 3.88
N TYR A 51 14.84 8.80 4.46
CA TYR A 51 14.25 8.86 5.80
C TYR A 51 15.23 9.35 6.86
N LYS A 52 16.49 8.91 6.79
CA LYS A 52 17.54 9.33 7.75
C LYS A 52 17.91 10.80 7.59
N GLU A 53 17.91 11.32 6.37
CA GLU A 53 18.15 12.75 6.09
C GLU A 53 17.08 13.61 6.74
N GLU A 54 15.82 13.11 6.80
CA GLU A 54 14.72 13.75 7.51
C GLU A 54 14.65 13.39 9.01
N GLY A 55 15.67 12.73 9.55
CA GLY A 55 15.73 12.36 10.95
C GLY A 55 14.73 11.26 11.34
N LEU A 56 14.31 10.40 10.38
CA LEU A 56 13.41 9.28 10.61
C LEU A 56 14.17 7.94 10.55
N ASP A 57 13.87 7.04 11.50
CA ASP A 57 14.31 5.64 11.50
C ASP A 57 13.10 4.75 11.19
N VAL A 58 12.90 4.45 9.89
CA VAL A 58 11.70 3.77 9.40
C VAL A 58 11.94 2.27 9.31
N THR A 59 11.04 1.50 9.95
CA THR A 59 10.93 0.06 9.78
C THR A 59 9.73 -0.27 8.91
N ILE A 60 9.93 -0.99 7.79
CA ILE A 60 8.86 -1.43 6.90
C ILE A 60 8.51 -2.88 7.22
N LYS A 61 7.24 -3.12 7.59
CA LYS A 61 6.69 -4.46 7.81
C LYS A 61 5.88 -4.88 6.59
N PRO A 62 6.21 -5.99 5.93
CA PRO A 62 5.40 -6.51 4.84
C PRO A 62 4.02 -6.94 5.35
N GLY A 63 3.01 -6.81 4.48
CA GLY A 63 1.69 -7.37 4.67
C GLY A 63 1.57 -8.77 4.09
N GLY A 64 0.35 -9.18 3.77
CA GLY A 64 0.07 -10.48 3.17
C GLY A 64 -1.41 -10.85 3.19
N PRO A 65 -1.76 -12.00 2.58
CA PRO A 65 -3.16 -12.43 2.42
C PRO A 65 -3.86 -12.76 3.74
N ASP A 66 -3.14 -12.85 4.84
CA ASP A 66 -3.67 -13.17 6.18
C ASP A 66 -3.39 -12.06 7.21
N ILE A 67 -2.94 -10.89 6.75
CA ILE A 67 -2.66 -9.75 7.61
C ILE A 67 -3.72 -8.65 7.38
N ALA A 68 -4.30 -8.18 8.46
CA ALA A 68 -5.25 -7.06 8.45
C ALA A 68 -4.54 -5.78 8.99
N PRO A 69 -4.02 -4.89 8.15
CA PRO A 69 -3.27 -3.72 8.58
C PRO A 69 -4.00 -2.84 9.61
N PRO A 70 -5.34 -2.64 9.52
CA PRO A 70 -6.06 -1.88 10.54
C PRO A 70 -5.97 -2.49 11.95
N GLN A 71 -5.92 -3.82 12.07
CA GLN A 71 -5.77 -4.49 13.36
C GLN A 71 -4.35 -4.37 13.90
N VAL A 72 -3.34 -4.44 13.01
CA VAL A 72 -1.94 -4.22 13.39
C VAL A 72 -1.75 -2.81 13.95
N LEU A 73 -2.30 -1.81 13.25
CA LEU A 73 -2.23 -0.41 13.67
C LEU A 73 -2.98 -0.18 15.00
N ALA A 74 -4.21 -0.67 15.12
CA ALA A 74 -5.02 -0.54 16.34
C ALA A 74 -4.39 -1.23 17.55
N GLY A 75 -3.68 -2.35 17.33
CA GLY A 75 -2.93 -3.08 18.36
C GLY A 75 -1.58 -2.47 18.71
N GLY A 76 -1.19 -1.33 18.11
CA GLY A 76 0.10 -0.68 18.36
C GLY A 76 1.29 -1.39 17.72
N GLY A 77 1.05 -2.28 16.76
CA GLY A 77 2.11 -3.00 16.03
C GLY A 77 2.77 -2.16 14.92
N ALA A 78 2.21 -1.01 14.58
CA ALA A 78 2.74 -0.05 13.64
C ALA A 78 2.30 1.38 14.02
N ASP A 79 2.98 2.40 13.51
CA ASP A 79 2.65 3.82 13.68
C ASP A 79 1.77 4.35 12.55
N LEU A 80 1.97 3.81 11.34
CA LEU A 80 1.21 4.11 10.15
C LEU A 80 1.05 2.85 9.30
N MET A 81 0.04 2.85 8.43
CA MET A 81 -0.21 1.72 7.55
C MET A 81 -0.64 2.17 6.16
N LEU A 82 -0.41 1.30 5.17
CA LEU A 82 -1.07 1.37 3.88
C LEU A 82 -2.35 0.55 3.91
N ASN A 83 -3.41 1.06 3.31
CA ASN A 83 -4.65 0.31 3.19
C ASN A 83 -5.52 0.84 2.05
N TRP A 84 -6.41 -0.01 1.56
CA TRP A 84 -7.43 0.39 0.62
C TRP A 84 -8.58 1.12 1.33
N MET A 85 -9.13 2.13 0.69
CA MET A 85 -10.18 2.99 1.28
C MET A 85 -11.39 2.19 1.80
N PRO A 86 -11.96 1.20 1.08
CA PRO A 86 -13.11 0.44 1.59
C PRO A 86 -12.79 -0.33 2.86
N SER A 87 -11.59 -0.92 2.95
CA SER A 87 -11.12 -1.61 4.15
C SER A 87 -10.96 -0.66 5.34
N ALA A 88 -10.39 0.53 5.08
CA ALA A 88 -10.23 1.56 6.09
C ALA A 88 -11.58 2.07 6.61
N LEU A 89 -12.56 2.29 5.71
CA LEU A 89 -13.93 2.68 6.08
C LEU A 89 -14.61 1.61 6.93
N ALA A 90 -14.55 0.35 6.49
CA ALA A 90 -15.10 -0.76 7.26
C ALA A 90 -14.45 -0.95 8.64
N ALA A 91 -13.15 -0.69 8.76
CA ALA A 91 -12.46 -0.69 10.05
C ALA A 91 -12.92 0.50 10.93
N ARG A 92 -13.12 1.67 10.33
CA ARG A 92 -13.63 2.87 11.02
C ARG A 92 -15.05 2.67 11.54
N GLU A 93 -15.94 2.04 10.77
CA GLU A 93 -17.29 1.66 11.21
C GLU A 93 -17.27 0.71 12.42
N ARG A 94 -16.25 -0.14 12.52
CA ARG A 94 -16.02 -1.03 13.67
C ARG A 94 -15.30 -0.35 14.84
N GLY A 95 -15.10 0.97 14.79
CA GLY A 95 -14.56 1.77 15.88
C GLY A 95 -13.05 1.98 15.87
N VAL A 96 -12.32 1.59 14.81
CA VAL A 96 -10.90 1.93 14.66
C VAL A 96 -10.79 3.36 14.09
N PRO A 97 -10.32 4.36 14.85
CA PRO A 97 -10.37 5.77 14.44
C PRO A 97 -9.24 6.10 13.44
N LEU A 98 -9.38 5.64 12.21
CA LEU A 98 -8.42 5.84 11.13
C LEU A 98 -8.58 7.22 10.47
N VAL A 99 -7.46 7.84 10.12
CA VAL A 99 -7.40 9.05 9.30
C VAL A 99 -6.49 8.78 8.11
N ASN A 100 -6.97 9.06 6.89
CA ASN A 100 -6.13 9.07 5.70
C ASN A 100 -5.32 10.38 5.70
N ILE A 101 -4.00 10.28 5.71
CA ILE A 101 -3.10 11.45 5.73
C ILE A 101 -2.44 11.72 4.37
N ALA A 102 -2.41 10.72 3.47
CA ALA A 102 -1.94 10.88 2.11
C ALA A 102 -2.51 9.80 1.20
N GLN A 103 -2.69 10.12 -0.08
CA GLN A 103 -3.22 9.24 -1.11
C GLN A 103 -2.28 9.24 -2.33
N PRO A 104 -1.25 8.36 -2.35
CA PRO A 104 -0.27 8.31 -3.44
C PRO A 104 -0.88 7.90 -4.77
N PHE A 105 -1.76 6.88 -4.76
CA PHE A 105 -2.40 6.38 -5.97
C PHE A 105 -3.74 7.07 -6.23
N LYS A 106 -3.92 7.58 -7.46
CA LYS A 106 -5.13 8.30 -7.90
C LYS A 106 -6.11 7.42 -8.66
N SER A 107 -5.67 6.23 -9.09
CA SER A 107 -6.47 5.29 -9.87
C SER A 107 -6.25 3.86 -9.36
N SER A 108 -7.24 2.99 -9.58
CA SER A 108 -7.15 1.57 -9.22
C SER A 108 -6.36 0.80 -10.27
N GLY A 109 -5.44 -0.05 -9.82
CA GLY A 109 -4.76 -1.06 -10.65
C GLY A 109 -5.46 -2.41 -10.66
N LEU A 110 -6.54 -2.57 -9.87
CA LEU A 110 -7.25 -3.84 -9.72
C LEU A 110 -8.00 -4.24 -10.98
N GLN A 111 -7.90 -5.51 -11.35
CA GLN A 111 -8.61 -6.12 -12.47
C GLN A 111 -8.93 -7.59 -12.18
N LEU A 112 -9.95 -8.14 -12.86
CA LEU A 112 -10.14 -9.57 -12.98
C LEU A 112 -9.52 -10.05 -14.28
N THR A 113 -8.65 -11.06 -14.18
CA THR A 113 -8.06 -11.76 -15.33
C THR A 113 -8.71 -13.13 -15.44
N CYS A 114 -9.37 -13.40 -16.55
CA CYS A 114 -10.12 -14.62 -16.83
C CYS A 114 -9.51 -15.38 -17.99
N ARG A 115 -9.58 -16.73 -17.98
CA ARG A 115 -9.21 -17.53 -19.14
C ARG A 115 -10.33 -17.44 -20.19
N LYS A 116 -9.97 -17.13 -21.44
CA LYS A 116 -10.92 -17.00 -22.55
C LYS A 116 -11.70 -18.30 -22.81
N GLU A 117 -11.07 -19.47 -22.57
CA GLU A 117 -11.70 -20.78 -22.73
C GLU A 117 -12.91 -21.02 -21.80
N THR A 118 -13.05 -20.22 -20.74
CA THR A 118 -14.20 -20.31 -19.80
C THR A 118 -15.50 -19.76 -20.39
N GLY A 119 -15.43 -19.12 -21.58
CA GLY A 119 -16.56 -18.49 -22.24
C GLY A 119 -17.01 -17.17 -21.66
N ILE A 120 -16.25 -16.62 -20.69
CA ILE A 120 -16.53 -15.30 -20.11
C ILE A 120 -16.11 -14.23 -21.12
N THR A 121 -17.05 -13.37 -21.51
CA THR A 121 -16.83 -12.25 -22.44
C THR A 121 -17.31 -10.92 -21.89
N LYS A 122 -18.21 -10.96 -20.91
CA LYS A 122 -18.79 -9.80 -20.21
C LYS A 122 -19.07 -10.16 -18.75
N PRO A 123 -19.25 -9.17 -17.87
CA PRO A 123 -19.45 -9.42 -16.44
C PRO A 123 -20.65 -10.31 -16.09
N GLU A 124 -21.73 -10.27 -16.87
CA GLU A 124 -22.92 -11.11 -16.63
C GLU A 124 -22.62 -12.61 -16.78
N ASP A 125 -21.54 -12.97 -17.49
CA ASP A 125 -21.11 -14.35 -17.70
C ASP A 125 -20.41 -14.96 -16.46
N PHE A 126 -20.24 -14.18 -15.37
CA PHE A 126 -19.66 -14.69 -14.12
C PHE A 126 -20.56 -15.69 -13.39
N ARG A 127 -21.85 -15.74 -13.70
CA ARG A 127 -22.79 -16.70 -13.07
C ARG A 127 -22.32 -18.14 -13.27
N GLY A 128 -22.32 -18.91 -12.16
CA GLY A 128 -21.84 -20.30 -12.13
C GLY A 128 -20.32 -20.46 -12.20
N LYS A 129 -19.55 -19.36 -12.18
CA LYS A 129 -18.08 -19.39 -12.27
C LYS A 129 -17.41 -19.35 -10.92
N THR A 130 -16.16 -19.81 -10.87
CA THR A 130 -15.29 -19.68 -9.70
C THR A 130 -14.32 -18.52 -9.90
N ILE A 131 -14.32 -17.59 -8.97
CA ILE A 131 -13.52 -16.36 -9.06
C ILE A 131 -12.60 -16.24 -7.84
N GLY A 132 -11.30 -16.14 -8.10
CA GLY A 132 -10.30 -15.87 -7.10
C GLY A 132 -10.37 -14.42 -6.63
N VAL A 133 -10.56 -14.22 -5.33
CA VAL A 133 -10.71 -12.90 -4.72
C VAL A 133 -9.79 -12.82 -3.50
N TRP A 134 -9.09 -11.71 -3.36
CA TRP A 134 -8.34 -11.40 -2.15
C TRP A 134 -9.27 -10.95 -1.03
N PHE A 135 -8.90 -11.28 0.21
CA PHE A 135 -9.66 -10.96 1.42
C PHE A 135 -8.96 -9.92 2.30
N TYR A 136 -9.45 -9.75 3.52
CA TYR A 136 -8.99 -8.78 4.51
C TYR A 136 -9.11 -7.32 4.06
N GLY A 137 -10.22 -7.04 3.35
CA GLY A 137 -10.59 -5.71 2.89
C GLY A 137 -10.33 -5.44 1.42
N ASN A 138 -9.70 -6.40 0.70
CA ASN A 138 -9.51 -6.30 -0.75
C ASN A 138 -10.71 -6.85 -1.52
N GLU A 139 -11.64 -7.56 -0.87
CA GLU A 139 -12.86 -8.12 -1.45
C GLU A 139 -13.94 -7.09 -1.75
N TYR A 140 -13.93 -5.95 -1.10
CA TYR A 140 -15.03 -4.97 -1.19
C TYR A 140 -15.35 -4.48 -2.61
N PRO A 141 -14.38 -4.14 -3.49
CA PRO A 141 -14.68 -3.76 -4.86
C PRO A 141 -15.37 -4.87 -5.64
N PHE A 142 -14.94 -6.12 -5.46
CA PHE A 142 -15.56 -7.28 -6.09
C PHE A 142 -16.99 -7.50 -5.59
N LEU A 143 -17.22 -7.47 -4.28
CA LEU A 143 -18.56 -7.64 -3.70
C LEU A 143 -19.50 -6.52 -4.14
N SER A 144 -19.02 -5.28 -4.21
CA SER A 144 -19.79 -4.15 -4.75
C SER A 144 -20.19 -4.39 -6.22
N TRP A 145 -19.25 -4.88 -7.02
CA TRP A 145 -19.51 -5.17 -8.42
C TRP A 145 -20.56 -6.28 -8.59
N MET A 146 -20.40 -7.39 -7.88
CA MET A 146 -21.39 -8.48 -7.92
C MET A 146 -22.78 -8.01 -7.46
N SER A 147 -22.85 -7.18 -6.43
CA SER A 147 -24.09 -6.56 -5.95
C SER A 147 -24.75 -5.69 -7.02
N GLN A 148 -23.98 -4.86 -7.74
CA GLN A 148 -24.50 -4.02 -8.83
C GLN A 148 -25.05 -4.86 -10.00
N LEU A 149 -24.43 -6.01 -10.29
CA LEU A 149 -24.87 -6.94 -11.33
C LEU A 149 -26.02 -7.85 -10.88
N GLY A 150 -26.40 -7.81 -9.60
CA GLY A 150 -27.36 -8.74 -9.02
C GLY A 150 -26.89 -10.20 -9.09
N ILE A 151 -25.59 -10.45 -8.94
CA ILE A 151 -24.98 -11.78 -8.94
C ILE A 151 -24.70 -12.19 -7.48
N PRO A 152 -25.34 -13.26 -6.96
CA PRO A 152 -25.03 -13.79 -5.63
C PRO A 152 -23.57 -14.26 -5.52
N THR A 153 -23.01 -14.17 -4.31
CA THR A 153 -21.61 -14.56 -4.03
C THR A 153 -21.52 -15.77 -3.11
N ASP A 154 -22.56 -16.54 -3.02
CA ASP A 154 -22.72 -17.75 -2.20
C ASP A 154 -22.58 -19.05 -3.01
N GLY A 155 -22.25 -18.95 -4.29
CA GLY A 155 -22.11 -20.06 -5.22
C GLY A 155 -23.40 -20.43 -5.93
N GLY A 156 -23.41 -21.63 -6.56
CA GLY A 156 -24.52 -22.11 -7.35
C GLY A 156 -24.52 -21.62 -8.78
N SER A 157 -25.50 -22.06 -9.58
CA SER A 157 -25.58 -21.78 -11.02
C SER A 157 -25.91 -20.33 -11.35
N ASP A 158 -26.50 -19.61 -10.44
CA ASP A 158 -26.93 -18.21 -10.62
C ASP A 158 -25.96 -17.21 -9.93
N GLY A 159 -25.07 -17.71 -9.09
CA GLY A 159 -24.08 -16.91 -8.35
C GLY A 159 -22.66 -17.23 -8.77
N VAL A 160 -21.70 -16.58 -8.12
CA VAL A 160 -20.27 -16.89 -8.23
C VAL A 160 -19.81 -17.67 -7.01
N THR A 161 -18.91 -18.64 -7.22
CA THR A 161 -18.15 -19.28 -6.15
C THR A 161 -16.88 -18.47 -5.91
N ILE A 162 -16.73 -17.92 -4.70
CA ILE A 162 -15.53 -17.19 -4.33
C ILE A 162 -14.45 -18.16 -3.84
N LEU A 163 -13.31 -18.17 -4.51
CA LEU A 163 -12.09 -18.82 -4.06
C LEU A 163 -11.22 -17.79 -3.34
N LYS A 164 -10.87 -18.06 -2.08
CA LYS A 164 -9.92 -17.19 -1.35
C LYS A 164 -8.55 -17.31 -2.01
N GLN A 165 -8.13 -16.23 -2.69
CA GLN A 165 -6.88 -16.16 -3.42
C GLN A 165 -5.72 -15.78 -2.48
N GLY A 166 -4.57 -16.45 -2.64
CA GLY A 166 -3.31 -16.08 -2.01
C GLY A 166 -2.58 -14.98 -2.80
N PHE A 167 -1.26 -14.92 -2.63
CA PHE A 167 -0.39 -13.91 -3.28
C PHE A 167 0.14 -14.34 -4.66
N ASN A 168 -0.20 -15.55 -5.13
CA ASN A 168 0.25 -16.12 -6.40
C ASN A 168 -0.91 -16.27 -7.40
N VAL A 169 -0.56 -16.68 -8.62
CA VAL A 169 -1.51 -16.88 -9.71
C VAL A 169 -1.86 -18.35 -9.97
N ASP A 170 -1.47 -19.26 -9.08
CA ASP A 170 -1.72 -20.70 -9.21
C ASP A 170 -3.18 -21.05 -9.51
N PRO A 171 -4.19 -20.40 -8.89
CA PRO A 171 -5.58 -20.78 -9.14
C PRO A 171 -6.00 -20.70 -10.61
N ILE A 172 -5.51 -19.72 -11.38
CA ILE A 172 -5.82 -19.63 -12.81
C ILE A 172 -4.96 -20.62 -13.63
N LEU A 173 -3.70 -20.82 -13.24
CA LEU A 173 -2.80 -21.77 -13.93
C LEU A 173 -3.29 -23.20 -13.80
N GLN A 174 -3.75 -23.58 -12.60
CA GLN A 174 -4.24 -24.92 -12.28
C GLN A 174 -5.73 -25.12 -12.59
N LYS A 175 -6.40 -24.11 -13.18
CA LYS A 175 -7.83 -24.14 -13.52
C LYS A 175 -8.75 -24.36 -12.31
N GLN A 176 -8.30 -23.94 -11.12
CA GLN A 176 -9.10 -23.93 -9.89
C GLN A 176 -10.09 -22.77 -9.86
N ALA A 177 -9.77 -21.68 -10.59
CA ALA A 177 -10.63 -20.53 -10.80
C ALA A 177 -10.72 -20.18 -12.29
N ASP A 178 -11.89 -19.73 -12.73
CA ASP A 178 -12.15 -19.23 -14.08
C ASP A 178 -11.51 -17.85 -14.28
N CYS A 179 -11.54 -17.03 -13.23
CA CYS A 179 -10.90 -15.73 -13.14
C CYS A 179 -10.16 -15.59 -11.82
N ILE A 180 -9.15 -14.71 -11.78
CA ILE A 180 -8.46 -14.31 -10.55
C ILE A 180 -8.34 -12.79 -10.46
N SER A 181 -8.26 -12.27 -9.24
CA SER A 181 -7.84 -10.91 -8.99
C SER A 181 -6.37 -10.74 -9.37
N THR A 182 -6.07 -9.68 -10.10
CA THR A 182 -4.70 -9.32 -10.49
C THR A 182 -4.55 -7.80 -10.43
N MET A 183 -3.32 -7.34 -10.20
CA MET A 183 -2.96 -5.94 -10.38
C MET A 183 -2.32 -5.73 -11.75
N THR A 184 -2.59 -4.60 -12.38
CA THR A 184 -2.04 -4.23 -13.70
C THR A 184 -0.52 -4.24 -13.74
N TYR A 185 0.13 -4.05 -12.59
CA TYR A 185 1.57 -3.91 -12.44
C TYR A 185 2.27 -5.15 -11.85
N ASN A 186 1.54 -6.23 -11.50
CA ASN A 186 2.14 -7.42 -10.89
C ASN A 186 1.52 -8.74 -11.36
N GLU A 187 0.43 -9.24 -10.77
CA GLU A 187 -0.06 -10.61 -10.99
C GLU A 187 -0.46 -10.86 -12.44
N TYR A 188 -0.95 -9.86 -13.17
CA TYR A 188 -1.22 -9.99 -14.60
C TYR A 188 0.03 -10.46 -15.35
N TRP A 189 1.18 -9.87 -15.06
CA TRP A 189 2.44 -10.25 -15.69
C TRP A 189 2.94 -11.61 -15.24
N GLN A 190 2.67 -12.01 -13.98
CA GLN A 190 2.96 -13.38 -13.53
C GLN A 190 2.18 -14.43 -14.35
N VAL A 191 0.92 -14.14 -14.71
CA VAL A 191 0.12 -15.02 -15.59
C VAL A 191 0.76 -15.13 -16.98
N ILE A 192 1.22 -14.01 -17.55
CA ILE A 192 1.90 -13.98 -18.85
C ILE A 192 3.23 -14.74 -18.78
N ASP A 193 4.04 -14.47 -17.77
CA ASP A 193 5.36 -15.09 -17.56
C ASP A 193 5.24 -16.62 -17.33
N ALA A 194 4.11 -17.07 -16.77
CA ALA A 194 3.78 -18.49 -16.64
C ALA A 194 3.37 -19.15 -17.98
N GLY A 195 3.35 -18.41 -19.09
CA GLY A 195 3.15 -18.93 -20.45
C GLY A 195 1.71 -18.84 -20.96
N ILE A 196 0.80 -18.13 -20.29
CA ILE A 196 -0.54 -17.85 -20.85
C ILE A 196 -0.45 -16.63 -21.75
N SER A 197 -0.84 -16.81 -23.04
CA SER A 197 -0.85 -15.70 -23.99
C SER A 197 -1.87 -14.64 -23.58
N PRO A 198 -1.59 -13.33 -23.76
CA PRO A 198 -2.60 -12.28 -23.62
C PRO A 198 -3.84 -12.52 -24.47
N ASP A 199 -3.70 -13.16 -25.63
CA ASP A 199 -4.81 -13.50 -26.51
C ASP A 199 -5.74 -14.58 -25.94
N ASP A 200 -5.29 -15.34 -24.94
CA ASP A 200 -6.06 -16.37 -24.24
C ASP A 200 -6.71 -15.84 -22.96
N LEU A 201 -6.62 -14.54 -22.70
CA LEU A 201 -7.16 -13.87 -21.54
C LEU A 201 -8.27 -12.88 -21.91
N VAL A 202 -9.19 -12.71 -20.97
CA VAL A 202 -10.17 -11.60 -20.94
C VAL A 202 -9.92 -10.86 -19.63
N VAL A 203 -9.74 -9.54 -19.72
CA VAL A 203 -9.40 -8.70 -18.56
C VAL A 203 -10.50 -7.66 -18.35
N PHE A 204 -11.00 -7.59 -17.12
CA PHE A 204 -11.97 -6.60 -16.70
C PHE A 204 -11.32 -5.68 -15.66
N LYS A 205 -11.01 -4.45 -16.03
CA LYS A 205 -10.50 -3.44 -15.10
C LYS A 205 -11.65 -2.90 -14.25
N TYR A 206 -11.49 -2.90 -12.95
CA TYR A 206 -12.52 -2.40 -12.02
C TYR A 206 -12.85 -0.93 -12.26
N GLN A 207 -11.88 -0.15 -12.71
CA GLN A 207 -12.08 1.24 -13.08
C GLN A 207 -13.10 1.40 -14.22
N ASP A 208 -13.05 0.53 -15.23
CA ASP A 208 -13.95 0.55 -16.38
C ASP A 208 -15.35 0.04 -16.02
N GLN A 209 -15.50 -0.66 -14.89
CA GLN A 209 -16.75 -1.20 -14.38
C GLN A 209 -17.44 -0.26 -13.36
N GLY A 210 -16.86 0.88 -13.06
CA GLY A 210 -17.41 1.85 -12.12
C GLY A 210 -17.34 1.43 -10.64
N VAL A 211 -16.48 0.47 -10.32
CA VAL A 211 -16.29 -0.06 -8.96
C VAL A 211 -14.86 0.11 -8.45
N ALA A 212 -14.09 0.98 -9.10
CA ALA A 212 -12.76 1.34 -8.63
C ALA A 212 -12.80 2.00 -7.25
N THR A 213 -11.78 1.71 -6.46
CA THR A 213 -11.58 2.31 -5.14
C THR A 213 -10.19 2.92 -5.04
N LEU A 214 -9.98 3.79 -4.05
CA LEU A 214 -8.66 4.32 -3.75
C LEU A 214 -7.85 3.22 -3.04
N GLU A 215 -6.68 2.92 -3.61
CA GLU A 215 -5.75 1.89 -3.15
C GLU A 215 -4.56 2.53 -2.42
N ASP A 216 -3.99 1.77 -1.49
CA ASP A 216 -2.73 2.06 -0.80
C ASP A 216 -2.60 3.49 -0.24
N GLY A 217 -3.70 4.03 0.30
CA GLY A 217 -3.68 5.25 1.09
C GLY A 217 -2.87 5.07 2.37
N ILE A 218 -2.27 6.15 2.87
CA ILE A 218 -1.52 6.17 4.13
C ILE A 218 -2.48 6.57 5.26
N TYR A 219 -2.56 5.71 6.28
CA TYR A 219 -3.48 5.87 7.42
C TYR A 219 -2.74 5.85 8.74
N VAL A 220 -3.25 6.64 9.67
CA VAL A 220 -2.81 6.70 11.08
C VAL A 220 -4.02 6.68 12.02
N LEU A 221 -3.79 6.46 13.31
CA LEU A 221 -4.83 6.63 14.32
C LEU A 221 -5.05 8.11 14.64
N GLU A 222 -6.31 8.55 14.70
CA GLU A 222 -6.73 9.94 14.94
C GLU A 222 -6.17 10.50 16.26
N ASN A 223 -6.11 9.68 17.31
CA ASN A 223 -5.59 10.10 18.61
C ASN A 223 -4.08 10.44 18.56
N ARG A 224 -3.30 9.80 17.68
CA ARG A 224 -1.88 10.10 17.48
C ARG A 224 -1.66 11.48 16.86
N LEU A 225 -2.60 11.94 16.04
CA LEU A 225 -2.55 13.28 15.43
C LEU A 225 -2.80 14.43 16.44
N LYS A 226 -3.10 14.13 17.70
CA LYS A 226 -3.14 15.14 18.77
C LYS A 226 -1.75 15.51 19.28
N ASP A 227 -0.74 14.69 19.00
CA ASP A 227 0.65 14.94 19.32
C ASP A 227 1.34 15.70 18.17
N ALA A 228 1.80 16.92 18.45
CA ALA A 228 2.46 17.78 17.47
C ALA A 228 3.78 17.16 16.94
N ALA A 229 4.50 16.41 17.76
CA ALA A 229 5.71 15.73 17.32
C ALA A 229 5.38 14.62 16.31
N PHE A 230 4.31 13.87 16.54
CA PHE A 230 3.86 12.86 15.59
C PHE A 230 3.33 13.48 14.29
N GLN A 231 2.64 14.63 14.35
CA GLN A 231 2.24 15.36 13.13
C GLN A 231 3.47 15.74 12.29
N ASP A 232 4.50 16.29 12.92
CA ASP A 232 5.76 16.64 12.24
C ASP A 232 6.44 15.41 11.61
N GLN A 233 6.50 14.29 12.31
CA GLN A 233 7.00 13.02 11.76
C GLN A 233 6.21 12.59 10.51
N MET A 234 4.89 12.71 10.52
CA MET A 234 4.04 12.36 9.38
C MET A 234 4.25 13.31 8.20
N VAL A 235 4.42 14.60 8.44
CA VAL A 235 4.76 15.56 7.37
C VAL A 235 6.09 15.19 6.71
N ARG A 236 7.15 14.97 7.48
CA ARG A 236 8.46 14.57 6.96
C ARG A 236 8.38 13.25 6.18
N PHE A 237 7.64 12.25 6.70
CA PHE A 237 7.44 10.96 6.02
C PHE A 237 6.70 11.11 4.69
N CYS A 238 5.60 11.86 4.65
CA CYS A 238 4.78 12.01 3.45
C CYS A 238 5.45 12.85 2.35
N LEU A 239 6.23 13.88 2.72
CA LEU A 239 6.95 14.70 1.75
C LEU A 239 7.97 13.89 0.96
N LEU A 240 8.70 12.99 1.59
CA LEU A 240 9.67 12.13 0.92
C LEU A 240 9.03 11.21 -0.13
N TYR A 241 7.83 10.71 0.14
CA TYR A 241 7.15 9.85 -0.80
C TYR A 241 6.62 10.62 -2.02
N THR A 242 6.26 11.89 -1.86
CA THR A 242 5.67 12.70 -2.92
C THR A 242 6.70 13.48 -3.75
N SER A 243 7.97 13.50 -3.35
CA SER A 243 9.04 14.22 -4.04
C SER A 243 10.08 13.26 -4.67
N ASP A 244 11.17 13.00 -3.97
CA ASP A 244 12.36 12.39 -4.58
C ASP A 244 12.28 10.85 -4.70
N ALA A 245 11.73 10.16 -3.68
CA ALA A 245 11.62 8.70 -3.72
C ALA A 245 10.63 8.20 -4.78
N ALA A 246 9.58 8.98 -5.09
CA ALA A 246 8.64 8.66 -6.15
C ALA A 246 9.29 8.81 -7.54
N ASP A 247 10.07 9.86 -7.76
CA ASP A 247 10.76 10.10 -9.03
C ASP A 247 11.84 9.03 -9.29
N ASP A 248 12.60 8.65 -8.25
CA ASP A 248 13.61 7.59 -8.35
C ASP A 248 13.00 6.20 -8.59
N SER A 249 11.79 5.93 -8.10
CA SER A 249 11.11 4.64 -8.29
C SER A 249 10.45 4.52 -9.67
N LEU A 250 10.15 5.65 -10.30
CA LEU A 250 9.55 5.73 -11.64
C LEU A 250 10.60 5.91 -12.74
N GLY A 251 11.89 5.81 -12.42
CA GLY A 251 13.03 5.94 -13.34
C GLY A 251 12.99 4.95 -14.51
N VAL A 252 11.92 5.01 -15.31
CA VAL A 252 11.66 4.32 -16.56
C VAL A 252 11.56 5.38 -17.65
#